data_51b6cb1ccf8986fdc8d30e2b9e5b76b7
#
_entry.id   51b6cb1ccf8986fdc8d30e2b9e5b76b7
#
_cell.length_a   1.000
_cell.length_b   1.000
_cell.length_c   1.000
_cell.angle_alpha   90.00
_cell.angle_beta   90.00
_cell.angle_gamma   90.00
#
_symmetry.space_group_name_H-M   'P 1'
#
loop_
_entity.id
_entity.type
_entity.pdbx_description
1 polymer ?
#
loop_
_entity_poly.entity_id
_entity_poly.type
_entity_poly.pdbx_seq_one_letter_code
_entity_poly.pdbx_strand_id
1 'polypeptide(L)'
;MVRLAGGIPVIVHTTLETGYKMTPSQLEEAITPKTKLLVLNSPSNPTGAVYSEVEVRALMKVVEGRGIFVVSDEMYDMIVYGDVRPFSPARIPEMKDWVIVSNGVSKTYAMTGWRIGYLAGPKWLIDACDKIQSQTTSNPNAIAQKAAVAALNGDQGIVEERRAEFEKRRDYMYEALNSIPGFKTSLPQGAFYIFPDISGVLGQTFNGVVMKDSADVAEYLLKVHHVATVPGDAFGAPENLRLSYAASIASLEEAVNRIRRAFK
;
A
#
# COMPACT_ATOMS: atom_id res chain seq x y z
N MET A 1 -11.74 1.30 -9.96
CA MET A 1 -11.57 0.36 -11.08
C MET A 1 -12.63 -0.74 -11.08
N VAL A 2 -12.81 -1.55 -10.00
CA VAL A 2 -13.82 -2.63 -9.95
C VAL A 2 -15.22 -2.15 -10.34
N ARG A 3 -15.72 -1.05 -9.73
CA ARG A 3 -17.03 -0.46 -10.05
C ARG A 3 -17.13 0.02 -11.50
N LEU A 4 -16.07 0.56 -12.07
CA LEU A 4 -16.04 1.00 -13.48
C LEU A 4 -16.15 -0.19 -14.46
N ALA A 5 -15.68 -1.37 -14.04
CA ALA A 5 -15.84 -2.60 -14.80
C ALA A 5 -17.17 -3.32 -14.53
N GLY A 6 -18.12 -2.70 -13.81
CA GLY A 6 -19.38 -3.30 -13.44
C GLY A 6 -19.31 -4.32 -12.29
N GLY A 7 -18.15 -4.46 -11.67
CA GLY A 7 -17.97 -5.36 -10.54
C GLY A 7 -18.43 -4.74 -9.20
N ILE A 8 -18.73 -5.61 -8.25
CA ILE A 8 -19.07 -5.23 -6.87
C ILE A 8 -17.85 -5.51 -5.99
N PRO A 9 -17.21 -4.48 -5.41
CA PRO A 9 -16.12 -4.70 -4.47
C PRO A 9 -16.66 -5.23 -3.15
N VAL A 10 -16.09 -6.33 -2.68
CA VAL A 10 -16.27 -6.86 -1.33
C VAL A 10 -15.01 -6.52 -0.55
N ILE A 11 -15.16 -5.71 0.50
CA ILE A 11 -14.03 -5.24 1.30
C ILE A 11 -13.85 -6.19 2.48
N VAL A 12 -12.64 -6.72 2.66
CA VAL A 12 -12.23 -7.46 3.83
C VAL A 12 -11.48 -6.50 4.75
N HIS A 13 -12.09 -6.14 5.87
CA HIS A 13 -11.48 -5.23 6.84
C HIS A 13 -10.38 -5.94 7.62
N THR A 14 -9.26 -5.25 7.79
CA THR A 14 -8.12 -5.70 8.57
C THR A 14 -7.80 -4.66 9.65
N THR A 15 -7.24 -5.10 10.76
CA THR A 15 -7.03 -4.26 11.95
C THR A 15 -5.57 -4.25 12.37
N LEU A 16 -5.24 -3.36 13.30
CA LEU A 16 -3.90 -3.30 13.90
C LEU A 16 -3.53 -4.63 14.57
N GLU A 17 -4.48 -5.31 15.22
CA GLU A 17 -4.27 -6.59 15.90
C GLU A 17 -3.88 -7.71 14.92
N THR A 18 -4.39 -7.66 13.68
CA THR A 18 -3.99 -8.61 12.61
C THR A 18 -2.76 -8.13 11.84
N GLY A 19 -2.14 -7.02 12.26
CA GLY A 19 -1.06 -6.36 11.52
C GLY A 19 -1.51 -5.85 10.15
N TYR A 20 -2.79 -5.49 10.04
CA TYR A 20 -3.44 -5.08 8.78
C TYR A 20 -3.34 -6.12 7.66
N LYS A 21 -3.31 -7.39 8.01
CA LYS A 21 -3.28 -8.51 7.07
C LYS A 21 -4.58 -9.30 7.11
N MET A 22 -5.12 -9.65 5.94
CA MET A 22 -6.27 -10.53 5.82
C MET A 22 -5.88 -11.96 6.16
N THR A 23 -6.70 -12.63 6.95
CA THR A 23 -6.52 -14.04 7.29
C THR A 23 -7.21 -14.96 6.26
N PRO A 24 -6.80 -16.24 6.17
CA PRO A 24 -7.49 -17.22 5.33
C PRO A 24 -8.98 -17.37 5.67
N SER A 25 -9.36 -17.31 6.94
CA SER A 25 -10.76 -17.38 7.39
C SER A 25 -11.58 -16.19 6.87
N GLN A 26 -11.05 -14.97 7.00
CA GLN A 26 -11.72 -13.78 6.46
C GLN A 26 -11.89 -13.85 4.94
N LEU A 27 -10.89 -14.39 4.23
CA LEU A 27 -10.99 -14.59 2.78
C LEU A 27 -12.05 -15.64 2.44
N GLU A 28 -12.08 -16.77 3.15
CA GLU A 28 -13.08 -17.84 2.97
C GLU A 28 -14.51 -17.30 3.16
N GLU A 29 -14.74 -16.52 4.20
CA GLU A 29 -16.03 -15.90 4.52
C GLU A 29 -16.48 -14.89 3.45
N ALA A 30 -15.53 -14.20 2.81
CA ALA A 30 -15.82 -13.19 1.78
C ALA A 30 -16.10 -13.80 0.40
N ILE A 31 -15.66 -15.04 0.15
CA ILE A 31 -15.84 -15.71 -1.14
C ILE A 31 -17.29 -16.17 -1.33
N THR A 32 -17.82 -15.92 -2.52
CA THR A 32 -19.12 -16.41 -2.97
C THR A 32 -18.99 -17.03 -4.35
N PRO A 33 -20.02 -17.76 -4.87
CA PRO A 33 -20.00 -18.25 -6.25
C PRO A 33 -19.88 -17.14 -7.32
N LYS A 34 -20.06 -15.88 -6.94
CA LYS A 34 -19.91 -14.71 -7.82
C LYS A 34 -18.51 -14.11 -7.77
N THR A 35 -17.66 -14.53 -6.85
CA THR A 35 -16.30 -14.00 -6.72
C THR A 35 -15.48 -14.38 -7.95
N LYS A 36 -14.87 -13.39 -8.60
CA LYS A 36 -14.05 -13.55 -9.81
C LYS A 36 -12.61 -13.17 -9.62
N LEU A 37 -12.35 -12.25 -8.66
CA LEU A 37 -11.05 -11.63 -8.51
C LEU A 37 -10.76 -11.35 -7.03
N LEU A 38 -9.56 -11.71 -6.60
CA LEU A 38 -8.94 -11.24 -5.36
C LEU A 38 -7.88 -10.18 -5.73
N VAL A 39 -7.88 -9.05 -5.05
CA VAL A 39 -6.80 -8.06 -5.14
C VAL A 39 -5.99 -8.12 -3.86
N LEU A 40 -4.71 -8.41 -3.97
CA LEU A 40 -3.75 -8.47 -2.87
C LEU A 40 -2.65 -7.44 -3.11
N ASN A 41 -2.50 -6.47 -2.20
CA ASN A 41 -1.44 -5.46 -2.27
C ASN A 41 -0.39 -5.71 -1.17
N SER A 42 0.82 -6.11 -1.57
CA SER A 42 1.93 -6.41 -0.65
C SER A 42 3.27 -6.12 -1.32
N PRO A 43 4.11 -5.24 -0.72
CA PRO A 43 3.89 -4.41 0.47
C PRO A 43 2.73 -3.43 0.31
N SER A 44 1.98 -3.19 1.38
CA SER A 44 0.69 -2.51 1.32
C SER A 44 0.80 -0.98 1.40
N ASN A 45 0.01 -0.30 0.61
CA ASN A 45 -0.42 1.06 0.81
C ASN A 45 -1.89 1.02 1.30
N PRO A 46 -2.22 1.48 2.52
CA PRO A 46 -1.51 2.49 3.31
C PRO A 46 -0.64 1.98 4.47
N THR A 47 -0.67 0.69 4.80
CA THR A 47 -0.25 0.17 6.12
C THR A 47 1.23 -0.17 6.23
N GLY A 48 1.92 -0.38 5.11
CA GLY A 48 3.27 -0.92 5.08
C GLY A 48 3.38 -2.39 5.48
N ALA A 49 2.26 -3.09 5.63
CA ALA A 49 2.25 -4.52 5.93
C ALA A 49 2.78 -5.34 4.75
N VAL A 50 3.50 -6.42 5.05
CA VAL A 50 4.04 -7.35 4.06
C VAL A 50 3.62 -8.76 4.40
N TYR A 51 3.00 -9.45 3.47
CA TYR A 51 2.67 -10.86 3.63
C TYR A 51 3.91 -11.72 3.45
N SER A 52 4.16 -12.60 4.41
CA SER A 52 5.19 -13.64 4.33
C SER A 52 4.81 -14.74 3.32
N GLU A 53 5.77 -15.57 2.93
CA GLU A 53 5.50 -16.73 2.08
C GLU A 53 4.44 -17.66 2.68
N VAL A 54 4.49 -17.91 3.99
CA VAL A 54 3.52 -18.77 4.68
C VAL A 54 2.10 -18.20 4.59
N GLU A 55 1.97 -16.89 4.83
CA GLU A 55 0.67 -16.20 4.75
C GLU A 55 0.12 -16.17 3.31
N VAL A 56 0.97 -15.85 2.32
CA VAL A 56 0.56 -15.87 0.91
C VAL A 56 0.11 -17.28 0.50
N ARG A 57 0.87 -18.33 0.83
CA ARG A 57 0.48 -19.70 0.51
C ARG A 57 -0.83 -20.11 1.16
N ALA A 58 -1.07 -19.69 2.41
CA ALA A 58 -2.32 -19.95 3.10
C ALA A 58 -3.52 -19.27 2.42
N LEU A 59 -3.38 -18.03 1.97
CA LEU A 59 -4.41 -17.33 1.19
C LEU A 59 -4.63 -17.99 -0.18
N MET A 60 -3.56 -18.35 -0.88
CA MET A 60 -3.67 -19.00 -2.20
C MET A 60 -4.36 -20.36 -2.10
N LYS A 61 -4.16 -21.10 -1.02
CA LYS A 61 -4.86 -22.36 -0.76
C LYS A 61 -6.38 -22.19 -0.69
N VAL A 62 -6.85 -21.04 -0.20
CA VAL A 62 -8.29 -20.73 -0.16
C VAL A 62 -8.86 -20.53 -1.56
N VAL A 63 -8.13 -19.91 -2.49
CA VAL A 63 -8.64 -19.59 -3.83
C VAL A 63 -8.33 -20.66 -4.88
N GLU A 64 -7.43 -21.59 -4.57
CA GLU A 64 -7.01 -22.67 -5.47
C GLU A 64 -8.21 -23.51 -5.94
N GLY A 65 -8.32 -23.76 -7.24
CA GLY A 65 -9.38 -24.57 -7.84
C GLY A 65 -10.78 -23.93 -7.90
N ARG A 66 -10.93 -22.67 -7.42
CA ARG A 66 -12.23 -21.98 -7.36
C ARG A 66 -12.51 -21.07 -8.57
N GLY A 67 -11.62 -21.01 -9.55
CA GLY A 67 -11.79 -20.14 -10.72
C GLY A 67 -11.69 -18.66 -10.40
N ILE A 68 -10.95 -18.29 -9.34
CA ILE A 68 -10.74 -16.92 -8.86
C ILE A 68 -9.36 -16.46 -9.31
N PHE A 69 -9.28 -15.36 -10.04
CA PHE A 69 -8.02 -14.72 -10.38
C PHE A 69 -7.49 -13.91 -9.19
N VAL A 70 -6.16 -13.79 -9.12
CA VAL A 70 -5.49 -12.97 -8.10
C VAL A 70 -4.69 -11.88 -8.80
N VAL A 71 -5.02 -10.62 -8.55
CA VAL A 71 -4.15 -9.49 -8.88
C VAL A 71 -3.25 -9.24 -7.69
N SER A 72 -1.97 -9.51 -7.88
CA SER A 72 -0.91 -9.21 -6.91
C SER A 72 -0.29 -7.87 -7.26
N ASP A 73 -0.63 -6.83 -6.50
CA ASP A 73 -0.02 -5.50 -6.62
C ASP A 73 1.27 -5.48 -5.79
N GLU A 74 2.40 -5.54 -6.51
CA GLU A 74 3.75 -5.66 -5.94
C GLU A 74 4.58 -4.38 -6.15
N MET A 75 3.93 -3.24 -6.31
CA MET A 75 4.56 -1.95 -6.64
C MET A 75 5.66 -1.53 -5.66
N TYR A 76 5.68 -2.06 -4.44
CA TYR A 76 6.65 -1.74 -3.39
C TYR A 76 7.59 -2.90 -3.05
N ASP A 77 7.70 -3.92 -3.88
CA ASP A 77 8.43 -5.17 -3.63
C ASP A 77 9.91 -4.99 -3.25
N MET A 78 10.57 -3.95 -3.77
CA MET A 78 11.96 -3.61 -3.46
C MET A 78 12.10 -2.63 -2.27
N ILE A 79 10.99 -2.14 -1.72
CA ILE A 79 10.99 -1.23 -0.57
C ILE A 79 10.47 -2.00 0.63
N VAL A 80 11.33 -2.84 1.17
CA VAL A 80 11.10 -3.67 2.36
C VAL A 80 12.27 -3.57 3.33
N TYR A 81 12.04 -3.81 4.60
CA TYR A 81 12.95 -3.46 5.67
C TYR A 81 13.37 -4.67 6.51
N GLY A 82 14.58 -4.60 7.06
CA GLY A 82 15.14 -5.68 7.86
C GLY A 82 15.23 -7.00 7.09
N ASP A 83 14.85 -8.10 7.75
CA ASP A 83 14.87 -9.45 7.18
C ASP A 83 13.58 -9.83 6.44
N VAL A 84 12.66 -8.88 6.25
CA VAL A 84 11.42 -9.12 5.53
C VAL A 84 11.71 -9.43 4.06
N ARG A 85 11.07 -10.49 3.56
CA ARG A 85 11.18 -10.89 2.15
C ARG A 85 9.78 -11.01 1.59
N PRO A 86 9.38 -10.14 0.65
CA PRO A 86 8.09 -10.24 0.00
C PRO A 86 8.05 -11.51 -0.84
N PHE A 87 6.86 -12.12 -0.90
CA PHE A 87 6.64 -13.33 -1.66
C PHE A 87 5.50 -13.12 -2.65
N SER A 88 5.81 -13.31 -3.94
CA SER A 88 4.80 -13.24 -5.00
C SER A 88 4.00 -14.53 -5.09
N PRO A 89 2.65 -14.50 -5.13
CA PRO A 89 1.84 -15.68 -5.38
C PRO A 89 2.10 -16.31 -6.76
N ALA A 90 2.67 -15.56 -7.71
CA ALA A 90 3.07 -16.11 -9.02
C ALA A 90 4.22 -17.13 -8.94
N ARG A 91 4.90 -17.24 -7.79
CA ARG A 91 5.93 -18.26 -7.54
C ARG A 91 5.33 -19.61 -7.15
N ILE A 92 4.02 -19.70 -6.94
CA ILE A 92 3.30 -20.94 -6.61
C ILE A 92 2.90 -21.60 -7.93
N PRO A 93 3.42 -22.79 -8.28
CA PRO A 93 3.19 -23.42 -9.59
C PRO A 93 1.71 -23.60 -9.91
N GLU A 94 0.91 -24.00 -8.93
CA GLU A 94 -0.53 -24.27 -9.06
C GLU A 94 -1.33 -22.98 -9.34
N MET A 95 -0.77 -21.82 -8.99
CA MET A 95 -1.41 -20.52 -9.16
C MET A 95 -0.97 -19.80 -10.45
N LYS A 96 -0.03 -20.33 -11.21
CA LYS A 96 0.60 -19.67 -12.36
C LYS A 96 -0.40 -19.13 -13.39
N ASP A 97 -1.47 -19.87 -13.65
CA ASP A 97 -2.50 -19.50 -14.63
C ASP A 97 -3.62 -18.62 -14.03
N TRP A 98 -3.52 -18.29 -12.74
CA TRP A 98 -4.53 -17.55 -12.00
C TRP A 98 -4.02 -16.26 -11.39
N VAL A 99 -2.71 -15.99 -11.43
CA VAL A 99 -2.10 -14.80 -10.86
C VAL A 99 -1.74 -13.78 -11.95
N ILE A 100 -2.07 -12.54 -11.70
CA ILE A 100 -1.65 -11.37 -12.48
C ILE A 100 -0.80 -10.51 -11.55
N VAL A 101 0.50 -10.42 -11.81
CA VAL A 101 1.40 -9.49 -11.11
C VAL A 101 1.27 -8.12 -11.73
N SER A 102 1.01 -7.12 -10.90
CA SER A 102 1.05 -5.70 -11.25
C SER A 102 2.24 -5.04 -10.57
N ASN A 103 3.17 -4.48 -11.34
CA ASN A 103 4.34 -3.81 -10.81
C ASN A 103 4.76 -2.64 -11.72
N GLY A 104 5.84 -1.94 -11.40
CA GLY A 104 6.31 -0.82 -12.19
C GLY A 104 7.53 -0.13 -11.60
N VAL A 105 8.00 0.88 -12.30
CA VAL A 105 9.20 1.64 -11.94
C VAL A 105 8.92 2.85 -11.04
N SER A 106 7.65 3.12 -10.75
CA SER A 106 7.21 4.35 -10.09
C SER A 106 7.80 4.55 -8.70
N LYS A 107 7.92 3.48 -7.91
CA LYS A 107 8.27 3.55 -6.48
C LYS A 107 9.73 3.20 -6.26
N THR A 108 10.14 2.01 -6.62
CA THR A 108 11.52 1.52 -6.49
C THR A 108 12.53 2.49 -7.12
N TYR A 109 12.23 2.99 -8.32
CA TYR A 109 13.14 3.86 -9.07
C TYR A 109 12.81 5.36 -8.95
N ALA A 110 11.82 5.74 -8.12
CA ALA A 110 11.35 7.13 -7.98
C ALA A 110 10.91 7.75 -9.32
N MET A 111 10.29 6.95 -10.20
CA MET A 111 9.91 7.31 -11.56
C MET A 111 8.39 7.51 -11.71
N THR A 112 7.73 8.09 -10.72
CA THR A 112 6.26 8.30 -10.77
C THR A 112 5.82 9.13 -11.96
N GLY A 113 6.56 10.17 -12.32
CA GLY A 113 6.27 11.06 -13.44
C GLY A 113 6.42 10.42 -14.83
N TRP A 114 7.15 9.30 -14.92
CA TRP A 114 7.37 8.60 -16.19
C TRP A 114 6.18 7.74 -16.62
N ARG A 115 5.25 7.46 -15.73
CA ARG A 115 3.99 6.73 -15.98
C ARG A 115 4.19 5.35 -16.61
N ILE A 116 5.11 4.56 -16.08
CA ILE A 116 5.39 3.18 -16.52
C ILE A 116 5.03 2.17 -15.42
N GLY A 117 4.19 1.22 -15.78
CA GLY A 117 3.91 -0.01 -15.05
C GLY A 117 3.82 -1.16 -16.03
N TYR A 118 3.77 -2.37 -15.51
CA TYR A 118 3.64 -3.59 -16.30
C TYR A 118 2.81 -4.63 -15.59
N LEU A 119 2.22 -5.51 -16.39
CA LEU A 119 1.51 -6.69 -15.92
C LEU A 119 2.24 -7.95 -16.40
N ALA A 120 2.26 -8.97 -15.56
CA ALA A 120 2.70 -10.32 -15.93
C ALA A 120 1.64 -11.32 -15.49
N GLY A 121 1.26 -12.24 -16.39
CA GLY A 121 0.21 -13.22 -16.10
C GLY A 121 -0.07 -14.13 -17.30
N PRO A 122 -1.17 -14.87 -17.30
CA PRO A 122 -1.54 -15.76 -18.40
C PRO A 122 -1.61 -15.01 -19.74
N LYS A 123 -0.99 -15.59 -20.77
CA LYS A 123 -0.85 -14.91 -22.07
C LYS A 123 -2.18 -14.39 -22.63
N TRP A 124 -3.23 -15.20 -22.62
CA TRP A 124 -4.54 -14.80 -23.14
C TRP A 124 -5.12 -13.56 -22.45
N LEU A 125 -4.88 -13.42 -21.14
CA LEU A 125 -5.36 -12.29 -20.35
C LEU A 125 -4.52 -11.03 -20.65
N ILE A 126 -3.19 -11.19 -20.76
CA ILE A 126 -2.31 -10.07 -21.14
C ILE A 126 -2.62 -9.59 -22.55
N ASP A 127 -2.86 -10.49 -23.52
CA ASP A 127 -3.29 -10.14 -24.87
C ASP A 127 -4.63 -9.36 -24.88
N ALA A 128 -5.56 -9.73 -23.99
CA ALA A 128 -6.83 -9.00 -23.82
C ALA A 128 -6.63 -7.60 -23.22
N CYS A 129 -5.74 -7.46 -22.23
CA CYS A 129 -5.36 -6.17 -21.66
C CYS A 129 -4.71 -5.26 -22.71
N ASP A 130 -3.78 -5.78 -23.49
CA ASP A 130 -3.10 -5.06 -24.57
C ASP A 130 -4.11 -4.57 -25.62
N LYS A 131 -5.05 -5.43 -26.01
CA LYS A 131 -6.13 -5.06 -26.93
C LYS A 131 -6.97 -3.89 -26.41
N ILE A 132 -7.36 -3.91 -25.13
CA ILE A 132 -8.13 -2.82 -24.51
C ILE A 132 -7.28 -1.55 -24.44
N GLN A 133 -6.03 -1.66 -24.00
CA GLN A 133 -5.11 -0.53 -23.88
C GLN A 133 -4.86 0.13 -25.26
N SER A 134 -4.63 -0.67 -26.30
CA SER A 134 -4.39 -0.16 -27.65
C SER A 134 -5.55 0.67 -28.21
N GLN A 135 -6.78 0.38 -27.77
CA GLN A 135 -8.00 1.08 -28.20
C GLN A 135 -8.39 2.26 -27.28
N THR A 136 -7.77 2.38 -26.11
CA THR A 136 -8.10 3.44 -25.14
C THR A 136 -6.99 4.49 -25.03
N THR A 137 -5.79 4.06 -24.64
CA THR A 137 -4.64 4.95 -24.33
C THR A 137 -3.43 4.69 -25.25
N SER A 138 -3.56 3.77 -26.21
CA SER A 138 -2.48 3.30 -27.08
C SER A 138 -1.40 2.56 -26.26
N ASN A 139 -0.20 3.13 -26.17
CA ASN A 139 0.92 2.54 -25.42
C ASN A 139 1.64 3.60 -24.59
N PRO A 140 2.42 3.20 -23.58
CA PRO A 140 3.27 4.12 -22.84
C PRO A 140 4.27 4.84 -23.75
N ASN A 141 4.68 6.04 -23.35
CA ASN A 141 5.67 6.84 -24.07
C ASN A 141 6.97 6.05 -24.31
N ALA A 142 7.48 6.04 -25.54
CA ALA A 142 8.65 5.25 -25.92
C ALA A 142 9.93 5.65 -25.16
N ILE A 143 10.13 6.95 -24.87
CA ILE A 143 11.27 7.44 -24.08
C ILE A 143 11.16 6.89 -22.65
N ALA A 144 9.96 6.93 -22.06
CA ALA A 144 9.71 6.42 -20.72
C ALA A 144 9.95 4.90 -20.65
N GLN A 145 9.58 4.13 -21.69
CA GLN A 145 9.89 2.70 -21.78
C GLN A 145 11.40 2.44 -21.80
N LYS A 146 12.17 3.21 -22.57
CA LYS A 146 13.64 3.09 -22.60
C LYS A 146 14.27 3.46 -21.27
N ALA A 147 13.75 4.50 -20.58
CA ALA A 147 14.18 4.85 -19.24
C ALA A 147 13.89 3.73 -18.22
N ALA A 148 12.72 3.09 -18.32
CA ALA A 148 12.38 1.94 -17.48
C ALA A 148 13.32 0.74 -17.73
N VAL A 149 13.66 0.44 -18.98
CA VAL A 149 14.65 -0.60 -19.32
C VAL A 149 16.01 -0.28 -18.69
N ALA A 150 16.45 0.97 -18.76
CA ALA A 150 17.71 1.39 -18.14
C ALA A 150 17.68 1.26 -16.60
N ALA A 151 16.55 1.62 -15.97
CA ALA A 151 16.37 1.49 -14.53
C ALA A 151 16.40 0.02 -14.07
N LEU A 152 15.69 -0.87 -14.79
CA LEU A 152 15.59 -2.29 -14.45
C LEU A 152 16.89 -3.07 -14.67
N ASN A 153 17.70 -2.69 -15.67
CA ASN A 153 18.93 -3.39 -16.03
C ASN A 153 20.20 -2.70 -15.54
N GLY A 154 20.10 -1.49 -15.02
CA GLY A 154 21.22 -0.71 -14.50
C GLY A 154 21.67 -1.16 -13.13
N ASP A 155 22.64 -0.41 -12.56
CA ASP A 155 23.08 -0.63 -11.18
C ASP A 155 21.93 -0.44 -10.18
N GLN A 156 21.75 -1.43 -9.31
CA GLN A 156 20.71 -1.42 -8.27
C GLN A 156 21.20 -0.81 -6.94
N GLY A 157 22.44 -0.36 -6.84
CA GLY A 157 22.98 0.23 -5.62
C GLY A 157 22.14 1.40 -5.11
N ILE A 158 21.66 2.26 -6.01
CA ILE A 158 20.80 3.38 -5.65
C ILE A 158 19.46 2.95 -5.03
N VAL A 159 18.94 1.78 -5.38
CA VAL A 159 17.71 1.23 -4.79
C VAL A 159 17.97 0.86 -3.34
N GLU A 160 19.10 0.21 -3.06
CA GLU A 160 19.48 -0.18 -1.71
C GLU A 160 19.79 1.03 -0.82
N GLU A 161 20.48 2.04 -1.34
CA GLU A 161 20.71 3.30 -0.62
C GLU A 161 19.40 3.97 -0.20
N ARG A 162 18.44 4.07 -1.13
CA ARG A 162 17.11 4.63 -0.86
C ARG A 162 16.32 3.80 0.14
N ARG A 163 16.38 2.48 0.00
CA ARG A 163 15.73 1.56 0.95
C ARG A 163 16.25 1.78 2.36
N ALA A 164 17.57 1.83 2.53
CA ALA A 164 18.20 2.08 3.82
C ALA A 164 17.84 3.45 4.42
N GLU A 165 17.72 4.48 3.57
CA GLU A 165 17.26 5.80 4.01
C GLU A 165 15.78 5.78 4.42
N PHE A 166 14.91 5.10 3.68
CA PHE A 166 13.51 4.92 4.08
C PHE A 166 13.38 4.14 5.39
N GLU A 167 14.23 3.15 5.62
CA GLU A 167 14.24 2.39 6.87
C GLU A 167 14.50 3.29 8.09
N LYS A 168 15.51 4.16 8.02
CA LYS A 168 15.80 5.15 9.07
C LYS A 168 14.62 6.09 9.33
N ARG A 169 13.98 6.59 8.27
CA ARG A 169 12.82 7.48 8.38
C ARG A 169 11.61 6.75 8.96
N ARG A 170 11.40 5.48 8.58
CA ARG A 170 10.38 4.62 9.17
C ARG A 170 10.56 4.49 10.67
N ASP A 171 11.77 4.14 11.11
CA ASP A 171 12.08 3.93 12.53
C ASP A 171 11.83 5.19 13.34
N TYR A 172 12.32 6.33 12.84
CA TYR A 172 12.02 7.63 13.45
C TYR A 172 10.51 7.89 13.55
N MET A 173 9.77 7.74 12.45
CA MET A 173 8.32 8.00 12.44
C MET A 173 7.54 7.06 13.35
N TYR A 174 7.94 5.79 13.42
CA TYR A 174 7.33 4.80 14.29
C TYR A 174 7.47 5.19 15.77
N GLU A 175 8.67 5.49 16.22
CA GLU A 175 8.92 5.92 17.59
C GLU A 175 8.23 7.25 17.91
N ALA A 176 8.36 8.21 17.00
CA ALA A 176 7.84 9.55 17.18
C ALA A 176 6.31 9.59 17.27
N LEU A 177 5.60 8.84 16.41
CA LEU A 177 4.13 8.82 16.43
C LEU A 177 3.58 8.04 17.63
N ASN A 178 4.18 6.91 17.99
CA ASN A 178 3.77 6.15 19.18
C ASN A 178 4.04 6.90 20.51
N SER A 179 4.85 7.96 20.49
CA SER A 179 5.03 8.83 21.67
C SER A 179 3.94 9.90 21.81
N ILE A 180 3.04 10.05 20.83
CA ILE A 180 1.94 11.02 20.87
C ILE A 180 0.74 10.38 21.54
N PRO A 181 0.18 10.96 22.63
CA PRO A 181 -1.02 10.43 23.26
C PRO A 181 -2.18 10.27 22.27
N GLY A 182 -2.83 9.12 22.29
CA GLY A 182 -3.94 8.82 21.39
C GLY A 182 -3.57 8.28 20.01
N PHE A 183 -2.27 8.15 19.71
CA PHE A 183 -1.77 7.52 18.48
C PHE A 183 -1.19 6.15 18.78
N LYS A 184 -1.49 5.18 17.92
CA LYS A 184 -0.88 3.83 17.95
C LYS A 184 -0.58 3.37 16.54
N THR A 185 0.59 2.82 16.30
CA THR A 185 0.95 2.29 14.99
C THR A 185 1.81 1.04 15.09
N SER A 186 1.64 0.13 14.15
CA SER A 186 2.59 -0.96 13.92
C SER A 186 3.82 -0.47 13.17
N LEU A 187 4.94 -1.19 13.33
CA LEU A 187 6.15 -0.92 12.55
C LEU A 187 5.92 -1.37 11.10
N PRO A 188 5.96 -0.45 10.11
CA PRO A 188 5.82 -0.84 8.71
C PRO A 188 6.95 -1.76 8.27
N GLN A 189 6.61 -2.81 7.56
CA GLN A 189 7.57 -3.80 7.03
C GLN A 189 8.01 -3.46 5.59
N GLY A 190 7.27 -2.58 4.91
CA GLY A 190 7.58 -2.15 3.55
C GLY A 190 6.84 -0.88 3.15
N ALA A 191 6.94 -0.50 1.88
CA ALA A 191 6.49 0.78 1.32
C ALA A 191 7.14 1.98 2.03
N PHE A 192 6.55 3.17 1.97
CA PHE A 192 7.02 4.36 2.69
C PHE A 192 5.87 5.13 3.34
N TYR A 193 4.93 4.34 3.91
CA TYR A 193 3.77 4.86 4.65
C TYR A 193 3.73 4.29 6.06
N ILE A 194 3.19 5.09 6.97
CA ILE A 194 2.82 4.68 8.31
C ILE A 194 1.35 5.01 8.52
N PHE A 195 0.63 4.13 9.21
CA PHE A 195 -0.83 4.17 9.30
C PHE A 195 -1.30 4.10 10.75
N PRO A 196 -1.05 5.17 11.56
CA PRO A 196 -1.47 5.18 12.95
C PRO A 196 -2.99 5.11 13.10
N ASP A 197 -3.43 4.33 14.04
CA ASP A 197 -4.71 4.42 14.69
C ASP A 197 -4.70 5.69 15.56
N ILE A 198 -5.71 6.53 15.37
CA ILE A 198 -5.89 7.81 16.06
C ILE A 198 -7.18 7.81 16.90
N SER A 199 -7.76 6.65 17.16
CA SER A 199 -9.00 6.51 17.94
C SER A 199 -8.93 7.21 19.30
N GLY A 200 -7.72 7.29 19.88
CA GLY A 200 -7.50 7.96 21.15
C GLY A 200 -7.66 9.49 21.12
N VAL A 201 -7.71 10.14 19.96
CA VAL A 201 -8.00 11.58 19.84
C VAL A 201 -9.41 11.86 19.30
N LEU A 202 -10.10 10.83 18.80
CA LEU A 202 -11.48 10.97 18.32
C LEU A 202 -12.45 11.27 19.48
N GLY A 203 -13.44 12.10 19.22
CA GLY A 203 -14.38 12.58 20.20
C GLY A 203 -13.86 13.73 21.09
N GLN A 204 -12.56 14.02 21.05
CA GLN A 204 -11.95 15.11 21.80
C GLN A 204 -12.04 16.44 21.06
N THR A 205 -11.85 17.53 21.81
CA THR A 205 -11.88 18.89 21.26
C THR A 205 -10.49 19.54 21.40
N PHE A 206 -9.92 19.99 20.30
CA PHE A 206 -8.64 20.70 20.25
C PHE A 206 -8.84 22.07 19.60
N ASN A 207 -8.44 23.13 20.28
CA ASN A 207 -8.64 24.53 19.82
C ASN A 207 -10.08 24.83 19.36
N GLY A 208 -11.08 24.27 20.06
CA GLY A 208 -12.49 24.46 19.73
C GLY A 208 -13.02 23.59 18.56
N VAL A 209 -12.20 22.71 18.00
CA VAL A 209 -12.58 21.78 16.92
C VAL A 209 -12.76 20.37 17.50
N VAL A 210 -13.92 19.77 17.29
CA VAL A 210 -14.20 18.38 17.68
C VAL A 210 -13.67 17.43 16.61
N MET A 211 -12.87 16.44 16.99
CA MET A 211 -12.34 15.41 16.10
C MET A 211 -13.34 14.24 16.02
N LYS A 212 -14.20 14.24 15.02
CA LYS A 212 -15.25 13.20 14.88
C LYS A 212 -14.71 11.95 14.19
N ASP A 213 -13.86 12.15 13.20
CA ASP A 213 -13.28 11.12 12.34
C ASP A 213 -11.89 11.52 11.82
N SER A 214 -11.29 10.66 11.02
CA SER A 214 -9.97 10.93 10.43
C SER A 214 -9.95 12.10 9.44
N ALA A 215 -11.09 12.43 8.84
CA ALA A 215 -11.18 13.57 7.92
C ALA A 215 -11.08 14.91 8.69
N ASP A 216 -11.78 15.03 9.82
CA ASP A 216 -11.67 16.20 10.72
C ASP A 216 -10.24 16.36 11.23
N VAL A 217 -9.59 15.25 11.65
CA VAL A 217 -8.20 15.28 12.10
C VAL A 217 -7.25 15.71 10.99
N ALA A 218 -7.40 15.16 9.78
CA ALA A 218 -6.55 15.52 8.64
C ALA A 218 -6.75 16.99 8.24
N GLU A 219 -7.98 17.49 8.24
CA GLU A 219 -8.31 18.89 7.95
C GLU A 219 -7.73 19.83 9.02
N TYR A 220 -7.87 19.49 10.30
CA TYR A 220 -7.31 20.24 11.40
C TYR A 220 -5.78 20.32 11.32
N LEU A 221 -5.12 19.19 11.11
CA LEU A 221 -3.67 19.16 10.92
C LEU A 221 -3.23 20.01 9.73
N LEU A 222 -3.96 19.96 8.62
CA LEU A 222 -3.61 20.72 7.43
C LEU A 222 -3.82 22.23 7.63
N LYS A 223 -5.00 22.65 8.09
CA LYS A 223 -5.38 24.07 8.17
C LYS A 223 -4.71 24.82 9.31
N VAL A 224 -4.55 24.17 10.45
CA VAL A 224 -4.06 24.83 11.68
C VAL A 224 -2.56 24.58 11.89
N HIS A 225 -2.09 23.38 11.57
CA HIS A 225 -0.71 22.96 11.86
C HIS A 225 0.15 22.79 10.59
N HIS A 226 -0.43 22.95 9.39
CA HIS A 226 0.26 22.85 8.10
C HIS A 226 0.98 21.49 7.91
N VAL A 227 0.30 20.42 8.34
CA VAL A 227 0.73 19.04 8.14
C VAL A 227 -0.28 18.32 7.26
N ALA A 228 0.14 17.93 6.07
CA ALA A 228 -0.70 17.20 5.13
C ALA A 228 -0.67 15.69 5.47
N THR A 229 -1.83 15.10 5.70
CA THR A 229 -2.05 13.67 5.90
C THR A 229 -3.20 13.21 5.01
N VAL A 230 -3.38 11.90 4.87
CA VAL A 230 -4.54 11.35 4.16
C VAL A 230 -5.46 10.69 5.19
N PRO A 231 -6.74 11.06 5.24
CA PRO A 231 -7.69 10.43 6.16
C PRO A 231 -7.87 8.94 5.83
N GLY A 232 -8.02 8.13 6.87
CA GLY A 232 -8.18 6.69 6.75
C GLY A 232 -9.49 6.26 6.08
N ASP A 233 -10.49 7.13 6.04
CA ASP A 233 -11.73 6.93 5.28
C ASP A 233 -11.48 6.55 3.82
N ALA A 234 -10.46 7.15 3.21
CA ALA A 234 -10.05 6.82 1.84
C ALA A 234 -9.64 5.35 1.66
N PHE A 235 -9.37 4.66 2.76
CA PHE A 235 -8.95 3.26 2.82
C PHE A 235 -9.94 2.36 3.59
N GLY A 236 -11.10 2.91 3.96
CA GLY A 236 -12.12 2.20 4.74
C GLY A 236 -11.76 2.02 6.23
N ALA A 237 -10.89 2.86 6.76
CA ALA A 237 -10.42 2.86 8.15
C ALA A 237 -10.54 4.27 8.77
N PRO A 238 -11.75 4.71 9.15
CA PRO A 238 -12.02 6.08 9.61
C PRO A 238 -11.31 6.46 10.91
N GLU A 239 -10.74 5.50 11.61
CA GLU A 239 -9.98 5.71 12.84
C GLU A 239 -8.47 5.81 12.61
N ASN A 240 -8.04 5.91 11.33
CA ASN A 240 -6.63 5.94 10.96
C ASN A 240 -6.26 7.19 10.16
N LEU A 241 -4.97 7.50 10.14
CA LEU A 241 -4.37 8.45 9.19
C LEU A 241 -3.26 7.77 8.41
N ARG A 242 -3.10 8.10 7.12
CA ARG A 242 -1.90 7.73 6.38
C ARG A 242 -0.91 8.91 6.35
N LEU A 243 0.31 8.68 6.83
CA LEU A 243 1.44 9.57 6.66
C LEU A 243 2.47 8.91 5.73
N SER A 244 3.12 9.74 4.90
CA SER A 244 4.23 9.29 4.07
C SER A 244 5.55 9.76 4.67
N TYR A 245 6.53 8.88 4.78
CA TYR A 245 7.89 9.26 5.16
C TYR A 245 8.84 9.40 3.96
N ALA A 246 8.29 9.54 2.76
CA ALA A 246 9.06 9.89 1.56
C ALA A 246 9.36 11.41 1.50
N ALA A 247 9.88 11.95 2.60
CA ALA A 247 10.28 13.35 2.77
C ALA A 247 11.62 13.42 3.49
N SER A 248 12.26 14.58 3.55
CA SER A 248 13.51 14.74 4.30
C SER A 248 13.29 14.50 5.79
N ILE A 249 14.31 14.01 6.50
CA ILE A 249 14.21 13.80 7.96
C ILE A 249 13.83 15.10 8.69
N ALA A 250 14.41 16.23 8.30
CA ALA A 250 14.07 17.52 8.88
C ALA A 250 12.58 17.90 8.70
N SER A 251 12.00 17.58 7.53
CA SER A 251 10.56 17.79 7.28
C SER A 251 9.69 16.87 8.13
N LEU A 252 10.13 15.64 8.36
CA LEU A 252 9.42 14.66 9.20
C LEU A 252 9.47 15.07 10.67
N GLU A 253 10.63 15.51 11.16
CA GLU A 253 10.80 16.04 12.51
C GLU A 253 9.88 17.25 12.79
N GLU A 254 9.85 18.20 11.86
CA GLU A 254 8.97 19.35 11.99
C GLU A 254 7.49 18.95 11.93
N ALA A 255 7.11 18.02 11.04
CA ALA A 255 5.74 17.50 10.98
C ALA A 255 5.33 16.85 12.30
N VAL A 256 6.15 15.96 12.86
CA VAL A 256 5.90 15.33 14.16
C VAL A 256 5.78 16.36 15.29
N ASN A 257 6.65 17.38 15.31
CA ASN A 257 6.59 18.42 16.31
C ASN A 257 5.29 19.23 16.22
N ARG A 258 4.78 19.46 15.02
CA ARG A 258 3.48 20.11 14.78
C ARG A 258 2.33 19.23 15.22
N ILE A 259 2.35 17.95 14.91
CA ILE A 259 1.34 16.97 15.37
C ILE A 259 1.32 16.91 16.90
N ARG A 260 2.47 16.82 17.57
CA ARG A 260 2.55 16.86 19.04
C ARG A 260 1.94 18.13 19.65
N ARG A 261 2.10 19.28 19.00
CA ARG A 261 1.47 20.53 19.44
C ARG A 261 -0.03 20.56 19.21
N ALA A 262 -0.50 19.89 18.18
CA ALA A 262 -1.90 19.83 17.81
C ALA A 262 -2.76 19.09 18.86
N PHE A 263 -2.18 18.09 19.54
CA PHE A 263 -2.88 17.19 20.46
C PHE A 263 -2.35 17.27 21.91
N LYS A 264 -1.95 18.47 22.32
CA LYS A 264 -1.58 18.79 23.71
C LYS A 264 -2.79 19.33 24.48
#